data_97ef20643770818f361df4cefc27e23a
#
_entry.id   97ef20643770818f361df4cefc27e23a
#
_cell.length_a   1.000
_cell.length_b   1.000
_cell.length_c   1.000
_cell.angle_alpha   90.00
_cell.angle_beta   90.00
_cell.angle_gamma   90.00
#
_symmetry.space_group_name_H-M   'P 1'
#
loop_
_entity.id
_entity.type
_entity.pdbx_description
1 polymer ?
#
loop_
_entity_poly.entity_id
_entity_poly.type
_entity_poly.pdbx_seq_one_letter_code
_entity_poly.pdbx_strand_id
1 'polypeptide(L)'
;MIYDTDRDSLKKKFRIADKVIDYLNHDDNGLNIIIGSDGDPFASLVYRYLMKHAPNKGSVRYSIQTNGLLIKKMMLRFSNVFNNLQMLQVSIDGATKDTYEKIRLGGKWEKIKENMEHISKVKDQYHFLWHFDFVVQRDNFREIPMLLEWADRLGVDAVNLKPIEDWNTYTDIKQYQVWKKDHPDYDEYNSIMNSVKDHPKIAHRNFHWTLT
;
A
#
# COMPACT_ATOMS: atom_id res chain seq x y z
N MET A 1 -1.86 -17.03 -1.80
CA MET A 1 -0.98 -16.79 -0.62
C MET A 1 -0.23 -18.10 -0.36
N ILE A 2 1.02 -18.17 -0.79
CA ILE A 2 1.86 -19.34 -0.54
C ILE A 2 2.31 -19.23 0.90
N TYR A 3 1.65 -19.97 1.79
CA TYR A 3 2.15 -20.14 3.14
C TYR A 3 3.44 -20.96 3.02
N ASP A 4 4.53 -20.40 3.47
CA ASP A 4 5.82 -21.08 3.55
C ASP A 4 5.70 -22.21 4.60
N THR A 5 5.22 -23.36 4.16
CA THR A 5 5.05 -24.55 5.03
C THR A 5 6.37 -25.30 5.20
N ASP A 6 7.39 -24.93 4.40
CA ASP A 6 8.72 -25.51 4.52
C ASP A 6 9.49 -24.90 5.69
N ARG A 7 9.72 -25.69 6.71
CA ARG A 7 10.40 -25.32 7.95
C ARG A 7 11.83 -24.83 7.72
N ASP A 8 12.53 -25.35 6.73
CA ASP A 8 13.92 -24.99 6.45
C ASP A 8 14.02 -23.68 5.65
N SER A 9 13.10 -23.44 4.73
CA SER A 9 12.92 -22.13 4.08
C SER A 9 12.62 -21.05 5.10
N LEU A 10 11.72 -21.28 6.04
CA LEU A 10 11.39 -20.33 7.10
C LEU A 10 12.60 -20.02 7.99
N LYS A 11 13.37 -21.04 8.40
CA LYS A 11 14.62 -20.83 9.16
C LYS A 11 15.63 -19.98 8.39
N LYS A 12 15.77 -20.21 7.07
CA LYS A 12 16.66 -19.40 6.22
C LYS A 12 16.22 -17.94 6.19
N LYS A 13 14.92 -17.68 6.08
CA LYS A 13 14.36 -16.32 6.09
C LYS A 13 14.60 -15.61 7.43
N PHE A 14 14.47 -16.30 8.55
CA PHE A 14 14.81 -15.73 9.87
C PHE A 14 16.29 -15.39 9.99
N ARG A 15 17.21 -16.25 9.51
CA ARG A 15 18.64 -15.93 9.48
C ARG A 15 18.97 -14.71 8.63
N ILE A 16 18.23 -14.48 7.54
CA ILE A 16 18.37 -13.27 6.73
C ILE A 16 17.88 -12.06 7.54
N ALA A 17 16.74 -12.18 8.20
CA ALA A 17 16.21 -11.13 9.06
C ALA A 17 17.20 -10.75 10.18
N ASP A 18 17.85 -11.74 10.82
CA ASP A 18 18.88 -11.49 11.85
C ASP A 18 20.05 -10.67 11.29
N LYS A 19 20.54 -10.99 10.08
CA LYS A 19 21.59 -10.21 9.42
C LYS A 19 21.16 -8.78 9.11
N VAL A 20 19.91 -8.60 8.65
CA VAL A 20 19.37 -7.27 8.41
C VAL A 20 19.28 -6.48 9.72
N ILE A 21 18.78 -7.08 10.78
CA ILE A 21 18.67 -6.45 12.11
C ILE A 21 20.07 -6.05 12.60
N ASP A 22 21.04 -6.94 12.51
CA ASP A 22 22.43 -6.67 12.89
C ASP A 22 23.00 -5.50 12.12
N TYR A 23 22.84 -5.48 10.81
CA TYR A 23 23.25 -4.38 9.94
C TYR A 23 22.61 -3.05 10.35
N LEU A 24 21.29 -3.04 10.54
CA LEU A 24 20.55 -1.84 10.95
C LEU A 24 20.99 -1.29 12.31
N ASN A 25 21.41 -2.16 13.23
CA ASN A 25 21.87 -1.74 14.55
C ASN A 25 23.25 -1.08 14.51
N HIS A 26 24.12 -1.46 13.57
CA HIS A 26 25.50 -0.99 13.48
C HIS A 26 25.72 0.12 12.43
N ASP A 27 24.78 0.33 11.49
CA ASP A 27 24.91 1.39 10.48
C ASP A 27 24.34 2.72 11.00
N ASP A 28 25.15 3.77 10.92
CA ASP A 28 24.78 5.14 11.29
C ASP A 28 24.73 6.12 10.10
N ASN A 29 24.90 5.61 8.85
CA ASN A 29 24.98 6.45 7.66
C ASN A 29 23.63 6.94 7.12
N GLY A 30 22.53 6.55 7.73
CA GLY A 30 21.19 6.92 7.30
C GLY A 30 20.60 5.94 6.28
N LEU A 31 19.71 5.08 6.74
CA LEU A 31 19.04 4.06 5.93
C LEU A 31 17.55 4.31 5.81
N ASN A 32 17.02 4.05 4.62
CA ASN A 32 15.57 3.93 4.41
C ASN A 32 15.23 2.49 4.04
N ILE A 33 14.47 1.82 4.88
CA ILE A 33 14.10 0.41 4.73
C ILE A 33 12.65 0.30 4.30
N ILE A 34 12.43 -0.32 3.15
CA ILE A 34 11.08 -0.61 2.64
C ILE A 34 10.66 -1.99 3.15
N ILE A 35 9.57 -2.03 3.92
CA ILE A 35 8.98 -3.25 4.49
C ILE A 35 7.68 -3.54 3.75
N GLY A 36 7.62 -4.59 2.99
CA GLY A 36 6.51 -4.98 2.13
C GLY A 36 7.00 -5.22 0.72
N SER A 37 6.15 -5.67 -0.14
CA SER A 37 6.19 -5.92 -1.58
C SER A 37 5.66 -7.32 -1.92
N ASP A 38 6.02 -8.34 -1.15
CA ASP A 38 5.64 -9.73 -1.43
C ASP A 38 4.67 -10.23 -0.33
N GLY A 39 3.43 -9.76 -0.41
CA GLY A 39 2.41 -9.99 0.59
C GLY A 39 2.37 -8.92 1.70
N ASP A 40 1.41 -9.04 2.62
CA ASP A 40 1.24 -8.08 3.70
C ASP A 40 2.28 -8.30 4.81
N PRO A 41 3.09 -7.28 5.17
CA PRO A 41 4.15 -7.43 6.17
C PRO A 41 3.61 -7.72 7.57
N PHE A 42 2.41 -7.26 7.89
CA PHE A 42 1.78 -7.51 9.19
C PHE A 42 1.21 -8.93 9.32
N ALA A 43 0.99 -9.63 8.22
CA ALA A 43 0.61 -11.04 8.21
C ALA A 43 1.83 -11.98 8.23
N SER A 44 3.00 -11.52 7.79
CA SER A 44 4.23 -12.31 7.71
C SER A 44 4.90 -12.50 9.07
N LEU A 45 5.26 -13.74 9.41
CA LEU A 45 6.02 -14.06 10.63
C LEU A 45 7.41 -13.42 10.61
N VAL A 46 8.07 -13.44 9.46
CA VAL A 46 9.45 -12.92 9.29
C VAL A 46 9.47 -11.41 9.36
N TYR A 47 8.55 -10.71 8.69
CA TYR A 47 8.48 -9.25 8.79
C TYR A 47 8.09 -8.78 10.20
N ARG A 48 7.18 -9.49 10.88
CA ARG A 48 6.87 -9.18 12.28
C ARG A 48 8.05 -9.40 13.21
N TYR A 49 8.87 -10.42 12.96
CA TYR A 49 10.11 -10.64 13.69
C TYR A 49 11.10 -9.50 13.43
N LEU A 50 11.33 -9.15 12.16
CA LEU A 50 12.19 -8.02 11.80
C LEU A 50 11.73 -6.73 12.48
N MET A 51 10.45 -6.36 12.35
CA MET A 51 9.91 -5.16 12.98
C MET A 51 10.03 -5.17 14.52
N LYS A 52 9.88 -6.32 15.17
CA LYS A 52 10.02 -6.45 16.62
C LYS A 52 11.43 -6.12 17.09
N HIS A 53 12.45 -6.48 16.30
CA HIS A 53 13.87 -6.34 16.64
C HIS A 53 14.56 -5.19 15.90
N ALA A 54 13.84 -4.47 15.05
CA ALA A 54 14.34 -3.31 14.32
C ALA A 54 14.71 -2.17 15.29
N PRO A 55 15.81 -1.44 15.06
CA PRO A 55 16.25 -0.36 15.94
C PRO A 55 15.28 0.82 15.92
N ASN A 56 15.19 1.48 17.09
CA ASN A 56 14.52 2.77 17.24
C ASN A 56 15.59 3.88 17.28
N LYS A 57 16.19 4.21 16.13
CA LYS A 57 17.21 5.26 16.05
C LYS A 57 16.98 6.15 14.81
N GLY A 58 17.29 7.44 14.94
CA GLY A 58 16.98 8.44 13.91
C GLY A 58 17.70 8.24 12.57
N SER A 59 18.82 7.48 12.53
CA SER A 59 19.54 7.13 11.31
C SER A 59 18.83 6.05 10.48
N VAL A 60 17.82 5.36 11.02
CA VAL A 60 17.05 4.34 10.29
C VAL A 60 15.62 4.81 10.12
N ARG A 61 15.17 4.94 8.88
CA ARG A 61 13.81 5.28 8.51
C ARG A 61 13.11 4.07 7.89
N TYR A 62 11.81 3.94 8.12
CA TYR A 62 11.01 2.84 7.61
C TYR A 62 9.95 3.34 6.64
N SER A 63 9.75 2.60 5.57
CA SER A 63 8.60 2.75 4.66
C SER A 63 7.84 1.43 4.66
N ILE A 64 6.53 1.48 4.88
CA ILE A 64 5.69 0.26 4.98
C ILE A 64 4.65 0.29 3.88
N GLN A 65 4.54 -0.83 3.13
CA GLN A 65 3.44 -1.08 2.21
C GLN A 65 2.56 -2.21 2.76
N THR A 66 1.25 -1.97 2.90
CA THR A 66 0.32 -2.89 3.55
C THR A 66 -1.09 -2.83 2.94
N ASN A 67 -1.90 -3.87 3.12
CA ASN A 67 -3.33 -3.82 2.85
C ASN A 67 -4.14 -3.04 3.91
N GLY A 68 -3.50 -2.59 4.98
CA GLY A 68 -4.08 -1.75 6.02
C GLY A 68 -4.99 -2.45 7.04
N LEU A 69 -5.36 -3.72 6.86
CA LEU A 69 -6.33 -4.40 7.73
C LEU A 69 -5.85 -4.60 9.17
N LEU A 70 -4.54 -4.71 9.39
CA LEU A 70 -3.94 -4.94 10.70
C LEU A 70 -3.27 -3.70 11.29
N ILE A 71 -3.28 -2.56 10.61
CA ILE A 71 -2.44 -1.40 10.90
C ILE A 71 -2.60 -0.90 12.35
N LYS A 72 -3.81 -0.66 12.83
CA LYS A 72 -4.09 -0.15 14.17
C LYS A 72 -3.45 -1.02 15.27
N LYS A 73 -3.55 -2.35 15.15
CA LYS A 73 -2.94 -3.29 16.07
C LYS A 73 -1.40 -3.28 15.99
N MET A 74 -0.88 -3.13 14.77
CA MET A 74 0.57 -3.22 14.53
C MET A 74 1.30 -1.93 14.90
N MET A 75 0.67 -0.77 14.79
CA MET A 75 1.22 0.50 15.29
C MET A 75 1.54 0.42 16.78
N LEU A 76 0.63 -0.13 17.57
CA LEU A 76 0.87 -0.32 19.01
C LEU A 76 1.96 -1.35 19.31
N ARG A 77 2.04 -2.39 18.49
CA ARG A 77 2.97 -3.51 18.69
C ARG A 77 4.42 -3.20 18.30
N PHE A 78 4.60 -2.38 17.28
CA PHE A 78 5.90 -2.06 16.68
C PHE A 78 6.20 -0.56 16.73
N SER A 79 5.98 0.05 17.90
CA SER A 79 6.21 1.49 18.10
C SER A 79 7.63 1.92 17.74
N ASN A 80 8.64 1.05 17.92
CA ASN A 80 10.01 1.28 17.49
C ASN A 80 10.15 1.56 15.99
N VAL A 81 9.36 0.90 15.15
CA VAL A 81 9.32 1.13 13.70
C VAL A 81 8.46 2.35 13.38
N PHE A 82 7.29 2.48 14.00
CA PHE A 82 6.37 3.59 13.71
C PHE A 82 6.90 4.95 14.17
N ASN A 83 7.71 5.02 15.24
CA ASN A 83 8.38 6.26 15.66
C ASN A 83 9.42 6.76 14.63
N ASN A 84 9.90 5.91 13.76
CA ASN A 84 10.84 6.24 12.68
C ASN A 84 10.22 6.00 11.29
N LEU A 85 8.89 5.97 11.20
CA LEU A 85 8.20 5.77 9.95
C LEU A 85 8.36 7.01 9.07
N GLN A 86 8.81 6.85 7.85
CA GLN A 86 8.90 7.90 6.84
C GLN A 86 7.67 7.89 5.93
N MET A 87 7.22 6.69 5.55
CA MET A 87 6.11 6.54 4.60
C MET A 87 5.26 5.32 4.95
N LEU A 88 3.95 5.50 4.89
CA LEU A 88 2.95 4.45 4.94
C LEU A 88 2.18 4.42 3.62
N GLN A 89 2.28 3.32 2.88
CA GLN A 89 1.51 3.08 1.67
C GLN A 89 0.43 2.05 1.96
N VAL A 90 -0.82 2.40 1.75
CA VAL A 90 -1.97 1.52 1.97
C VAL A 90 -2.66 1.23 0.66
N SER A 91 -2.75 -0.03 0.33
CA SER A 91 -3.42 -0.48 -0.89
C SER A 91 -4.93 -0.49 -0.71
N ILE A 92 -5.65 0.39 -1.48
CA ILE A 92 -7.08 0.65 -1.38
C ILE A 92 -7.75 0.34 -2.68
N ASP A 93 -8.08 -0.59 -3.28
CA ASP A 93 -8.55 -0.77 -4.66
C ASP A 93 -10.07 -0.60 -4.84
N GLY A 94 -10.71 0.16 -3.95
CA GLY A 94 -12.12 0.53 -4.04
C GLY A 94 -12.46 1.64 -3.05
N ALA A 95 -13.36 2.53 -3.41
CA ALA A 95 -13.90 3.61 -2.57
C ALA A 95 -15.31 3.28 -2.04
N THR A 96 -15.88 2.15 -2.45
CA THR A 96 -17.13 1.60 -1.94
C THR A 96 -16.92 0.20 -1.36
N LYS A 97 -17.87 -0.24 -0.53
CA LYS A 97 -17.85 -1.59 0.07
C LYS A 97 -17.80 -2.68 -1.02
N ASP A 98 -18.69 -2.56 -1.99
CA ASP A 98 -18.90 -3.60 -2.98
C ASP A 98 -17.66 -3.77 -3.86
N THR A 99 -17.07 -2.66 -4.32
CA THR A 99 -15.86 -2.68 -5.13
C THR A 99 -14.65 -3.13 -4.31
N TYR A 100 -14.48 -2.60 -3.09
CA TYR A 100 -13.36 -2.98 -2.24
C TYR A 100 -13.38 -4.49 -1.91
N GLU A 101 -14.49 -5.02 -1.43
CA GLU A 101 -14.61 -6.43 -1.04
C GLU A 101 -14.57 -7.38 -2.25
N LYS A 102 -14.99 -6.92 -3.44
CA LYS A 102 -14.87 -7.66 -4.70
C LYS A 102 -13.42 -7.82 -5.14
N ILE A 103 -12.64 -6.74 -5.12
CA ILE A 103 -11.25 -6.73 -5.62
C ILE A 103 -10.30 -7.28 -4.56
N ARG A 104 -10.45 -6.88 -3.32
CA ARG A 104 -9.64 -7.28 -2.18
C ARG A 104 -10.23 -8.49 -1.47
N LEU A 105 -10.08 -9.68 -2.08
CA LEU A 105 -10.64 -10.93 -1.54
C LEU A 105 -10.21 -11.15 -0.08
N GLY A 106 -11.21 -11.31 0.79
CA GLY A 106 -11.03 -11.41 2.24
C GLY A 106 -10.87 -10.07 2.96
N GLY A 107 -10.81 -8.95 2.24
CA GLY A 107 -10.90 -7.61 2.81
C GLY A 107 -12.27 -7.37 3.46
N LYS A 108 -12.30 -6.48 4.47
CA LYS A 108 -13.53 -6.05 5.15
C LYS A 108 -13.60 -4.53 5.12
N TRP A 109 -14.57 -3.99 4.39
CA TRP A 109 -14.72 -2.55 4.17
C TRP A 109 -14.80 -1.75 5.48
N GLU A 110 -15.64 -2.20 6.43
CA GLU A 110 -15.76 -1.48 7.69
C GLU A 110 -14.45 -1.49 8.48
N LYS A 111 -13.66 -2.56 8.36
CA LYS A 111 -12.37 -2.64 9.03
C LYS A 111 -11.32 -1.74 8.41
N ILE A 112 -11.26 -1.64 7.09
CA ILE A 112 -10.32 -0.74 6.43
C ILE A 112 -10.69 0.72 6.72
N LYS A 113 -11.98 1.09 6.69
CA LYS A 113 -12.45 2.43 7.06
C LYS A 113 -12.03 2.80 8.49
N GLU A 114 -12.33 1.95 9.48
CA GLU A 114 -11.93 2.16 10.89
C GLU A 114 -10.41 2.40 10.99
N ASN A 115 -9.63 1.60 10.29
CA ASN A 115 -8.18 1.72 10.32
C ASN A 115 -7.69 3.01 9.63
N MET A 116 -8.28 3.43 8.51
CA MET A 116 -7.93 4.69 7.84
C MET A 116 -8.29 5.91 8.71
N GLU A 117 -9.46 5.90 9.35
CA GLU A 117 -9.84 6.94 10.32
C GLU A 117 -8.90 6.98 11.52
N HIS A 118 -8.39 5.82 11.96
CA HIS A 118 -7.39 5.78 13.02
C HIS A 118 -6.06 6.42 12.58
N ILE A 119 -5.57 6.09 11.39
CA ILE A 119 -4.34 6.68 10.85
C ILE A 119 -4.48 8.19 10.73
N SER A 120 -5.61 8.68 10.20
CA SER A 120 -5.92 10.10 10.08
C SER A 120 -5.76 10.86 11.41
N LYS A 121 -6.18 10.24 12.52
CA LYS A 121 -6.11 10.85 13.86
C LYS A 121 -4.71 10.86 14.48
N VAL A 122 -3.86 9.92 14.10
CA VAL A 122 -2.54 9.74 14.74
C VAL A 122 -1.36 10.15 13.85
N LYS A 123 -1.60 10.38 12.57
CA LYS A 123 -0.57 10.71 11.57
C LYS A 123 0.35 11.83 12.02
N ASP A 124 -0.20 12.91 12.54
CA ASP A 124 0.55 14.11 12.94
C ASP A 124 1.49 13.84 14.14
N GLN A 125 1.20 12.83 14.97
CA GLN A 125 2.05 12.42 16.08
C GLN A 125 3.31 11.68 15.61
N TYR A 126 3.20 10.96 14.47
CA TYR A 126 4.29 10.14 13.93
C TYR A 126 5.03 10.80 12.78
N HIS A 127 4.48 11.88 12.18
CA HIS A 127 5.11 12.69 11.13
C HIS A 127 5.56 11.91 9.88
N PHE A 128 4.76 10.94 9.42
CA PHE A 128 5.04 10.19 8.20
C PHE A 128 4.19 10.66 7.01
N LEU A 129 4.68 10.40 5.80
CA LEU A 129 3.88 10.54 4.58
C LEU A 129 2.92 9.35 4.44
N TRP A 130 1.67 9.65 4.19
CA TRP A 130 0.64 8.63 4.03
C TRP A 130 0.08 8.62 2.61
N HIS A 131 0.28 7.51 1.92
CA HIS A 131 -0.16 7.34 0.54
C HIS A 131 -1.21 6.24 0.42
N PHE A 132 -2.18 6.45 -0.47
CA PHE A 132 -3.01 5.40 -1.01
C PHE A 132 -2.40 4.86 -2.30
N ASP A 133 -2.32 3.54 -2.41
CA ASP A 133 -2.03 2.84 -3.66
C ASP A 133 -3.34 2.27 -4.21
N PHE A 134 -3.66 2.60 -5.46
CA PHE A 134 -4.89 2.20 -6.12
C PHE A 134 -4.54 1.60 -7.49
N VAL A 135 -4.78 0.31 -7.64
CA VAL A 135 -4.57 -0.42 -8.89
C VAL A 135 -5.79 -0.25 -9.77
N VAL A 136 -5.67 0.65 -10.74
CA VAL A 136 -6.76 1.01 -11.66
C VAL A 136 -7.08 -0.16 -12.59
N GLN A 137 -8.36 -0.50 -12.66
CA GLN A 137 -8.90 -1.55 -13.51
C GLN A 137 -10.38 -1.31 -13.83
N ARG A 138 -10.96 -2.11 -14.73
CA ARG A 138 -12.37 -1.99 -15.15
C ARG A 138 -13.35 -1.88 -13.98
N ASP A 139 -13.11 -2.61 -12.92
CA ASP A 139 -14.07 -2.73 -11.82
C ASP A 139 -14.05 -1.56 -10.83
N ASN A 140 -13.04 -0.66 -10.92
CA ASN A 140 -12.88 0.41 -9.93
C ASN A 140 -12.59 1.80 -10.50
N PHE A 141 -12.26 1.96 -11.77
CA PHE A 141 -11.84 3.27 -12.31
C PHE A 141 -12.90 4.37 -12.12
N ARG A 142 -14.18 4.01 -12.11
CA ARG A 142 -15.29 4.96 -11.89
C ARG A 142 -15.30 5.53 -10.48
N GLU A 143 -14.62 4.89 -9.53
CA GLU A 143 -14.53 5.32 -8.14
C GLU A 143 -13.33 6.25 -7.87
N ILE A 144 -12.49 6.56 -8.86
CA ILE A 144 -11.31 7.43 -8.69
C ILE A 144 -11.69 8.80 -8.09
N PRO A 145 -12.74 9.52 -8.57
CA PRO A 145 -13.13 10.80 -7.95
C PRO A 145 -13.51 10.64 -6.47
N MET A 146 -14.31 9.63 -6.14
CA MET A 146 -14.75 9.34 -4.77
C MET A 146 -13.56 8.94 -3.86
N LEU A 147 -12.58 8.20 -4.40
CA LEU A 147 -11.34 7.88 -3.70
C LEU A 147 -10.55 9.15 -3.33
N LEU A 148 -10.45 10.10 -4.26
CA LEU A 148 -9.75 11.38 -4.04
C LEU A 148 -10.45 12.21 -2.98
N GLU A 149 -11.78 12.31 -3.01
CA GLU A 149 -12.57 12.97 -1.96
C GLU A 149 -12.37 12.31 -0.59
N TRP A 150 -12.30 10.97 -0.56
CA TRP A 150 -12.03 10.24 0.67
C TRP A 150 -10.61 10.50 1.18
N ALA A 151 -9.61 10.51 0.29
CA ALA A 151 -8.23 10.84 0.61
C ALA A 151 -8.09 12.28 1.16
N ASP A 152 -8.83 13.24 0.61
CA ASP A 152 -8.87 14.62 1.13
C ASP A 152 -9.39 14.68 2.56
N ARG A 153 -10.54 14.07 2.82
CA ARG A 153 -11.16 14.05 4.16
C ARG A 153 -10.29 13.41 5.23
N LEU A 154 -9.50 12.42 4.84
CA LEU A 154 -8.61 11.69 5.76
C LEU A 154 -7.26 12.37 5.96
N GLY A 155 -6.88 13.34 5.13
CA GLY A 155 -5.55 13.94 5.16
C GLY A 155 -4.45 13.06 4.57
N VAL A 156 -4.79 12.17 3.63
CA VAL A 156 -3.81 11.39 2.84
C VAL A 156 -2.93 12.36 2.05
N ASP A 157 -1.61 12.11 1.97
CA ASP A 157 -0.69 13.04 1.29
C ASP A 157 -0.67 12.84 -0.22
N ALA A 158 -0.78 11.59 -0.69
CA ALA A 158 -0.84 11.29 -2.12
C ALA A 158 -1.62 10.01 -2.43
N VAL A 159 -2.19 9.97 -3.62
CA VAL A 159 -2.85 8.80 -4.22
C VAL A 159 -2.03 8.36 -5.43
N ASN A 160 -1.48 7.16 -5.37
CA ASN A 160 -0.76 6.53 -6.47
C ASN A 160 -1.73 5.71 -7.31
N LEU A 161 -2.10 6.21 -8.47
CA LEU A 161 -2.85 5.44 -9.46
C LEU A 161 -1.88 4.57 -10.25
N LYS A 162 -2.04 3.25 -10.21
CA LYS A 162 -1.17 2.27 -10.86
C LYS A 162 -1.99 1.45 -11.87
N PRO A 163 -1.48 1.14 -13.07
CA PRO A 163 -2.17 0.23 -13.96
C PRO A 163 -2.18 -1.18 -13.39
N ILE A 164 -3.25 -1.94 -13.65
CA ILE A 164 -3.23 -3.37 -13.36
C ILE A 164 -2.20 -4.07 -14.25
N GLU A 165 -1.39 -4.91 -13.66
CA GLU A 165 -0.39 -5.72 -14.35
C GLU A 165 -0.78 -7.20 -14.33
N ASP A 166 -0.34 -7.95 -15.33
CA ASP A 166 -0.58 -9.38 -15.41
C ASP A 166 0.47 -10.16 -14.62
N TRP A 167 0.04 -10.70 -13.49
CA TRP A 167 0.84 -11.59 -12.65
C TRP A 167 0.58 -13.07 -12.97
N ASN A 168 0.13 -13.38 -14.21
CA ASN A 168 -0.33 -14.70 -14.64
C ASN A 168 -1.52 -15.24 -13.82
N THR A 169 -2.36 -14.33 -13.33
CA THR A 169 -3.55 -14.66 -12.54
C THR A 169 -4.86 -14.43 -13.30
N TYR A 170 -4.79 -13.78 -14.45
CA TYR A 170 -5.94 -13.45 -15.29
C TYR A 170 -5.97 -14.33 -16.54
N THR A 171 -7.17 -14.82 -16.89
CA THR A 171 -7.37 -15.53 -18.15
C THR A 171 -7.22 -14.58 -19.34
N ASP A 172 -7.66 -13.32 -19.17
CA ASP A 172 -7.52 -12.26 -20.15
C ASP A 172 -7.42 -10.90 -19.43
N ILE A 173 -6.20 -10.44 -19.21
CA ILE A 173 -5.92 -9.16 -18.56
C ILE A 173 -6.45 -7.95 -19.33
N LYS A 174 -6.59 -8.05 -20.67
CA LYS A 174 -7.04 -6.95 -21.51
C LYS A 174 -8.43 -6.44 -21.11
N GLN A 175 -9.29 -7.31 -20.59
CA GLN A 175 -10.62 -6.94 -20.09
C GLN A 175 -10.61 -5.99 -18.89
N TYR A 176 -9.46 -5.83 -18.23
CA TYR A 176 -9.29 -4.97 -17.06
C TYR A 176 -8.49 -3.70 -17.38
N GLN A 177 -7.82 -3.65 -18.52
CA GLN A 177 -6.91 -2.56 -18.91
C GLN A 177 -7.66 -1.41 -19.58
N VAL A 178 -8.51 -0.71 -18.85
CA VAL A 178 -9.41 0.36 -19.33
C VAL A 178 -8.70 1.54 -20.02
N TRP A 179 -7.40 1.71 -19.79
CA TRP A 179 -6.58 2.75 -20.43
C TRP A 179 -6.13 2.40 -21.84
N LYS A 180 -6.41 1.20 -22.34
CA LYS A 180 -6.12 0.83 -23.71
C LYS A 180 -7.18 1.42 -24.65
N LYS A 181 -6.76 2.04 -25.76
CA LYS A 181 -7.65 2.71 -26.71
C LYS A 181 -8.69 1.80 -27.36
N ASP A 182 -8.42 0.51 -27.40
CA ASP A 182 -9.31 -0.54 -27.91
C ASP A 182 -10.26 -1.12 -26.83
N HIS A 183 -10.15 -0.66 -25.58
CA HIS A 183 -11.05 -1.11 -24.52
C HIS A 183 -12.42 -0.44 -24.61
N PRO A 184 -13.54 -1.17 -24.43
CA PRO A 184 -14.90 -0.60 -24.52
C PRO A 184 -15.16 0.60 -23.61
N ASP A 185 -14.56 0.63 -22.42
CA ASP A 185 -14.73 1.71 -21.44
C ASP A 185 -13.68 2.83 -21.58
N TYR A 186 -12.84 2.84 -22.64
CA TYR A 186 -11.73 3.79 -22.75
C TYR A 186 -12.17 5.25 -22.70
N ASP A 187 -13.23 5.62 -23.44
CA ASP A 187 -13.69 7.00 -23.50
C ASP A 187 -14.20 7.50 -22.16
N GLU A 188 -14.94 6.66 -21.43
CA GLU A 188 -15.41 6.97 -20.08
C GLU A 188 -14.25 7.10 -19.11
N TYR A 189 -13.30 6.13 -19.17
CA TYR A 189 -12.08 6.19 -18.37
C TYR A 189 -11.30 7.49 -18.62
N ASN A 190 -11.07 7.85 -19.88
CA ASN A 190 -10.35 9.05 -20.27
C ASN A 190 -11.06 10.33 -19.80
N SER A 191 -12.39 10.37 -19.89
CA SER A 191 -13.20 11.47 -19.35
C SER A 191 -13.01 11.64 -17.85
N ILE A 192 -13.07 10.56 -17.07
CA ILE A 192 -12.84 10.58 -15.61
C ILE A 192 -11.42 11.04 -15.30
N MET A 193 -10.41 10.49 -15.98
CA MET A 193 -9.01 10.86 -15.74
C MET A 193 -8.75 12.33 -16.05
N ASN A 194 -9.35 12.87 -17.12
CA ASN A 194 -9.26 14.29 -17.45
C ASN A 194 -9.93 15.19 -16.40
N SER A 195 -11.01 14.74 -15.76
CA SER A 195 -11.68 15.50 -14.70
C SER A 195 -10.87 15.60 -13.41
N VAL A 196 -9.95 14.66 -13.18
CA VAL A 196 -9.16 14.58 -11.93
C VAL A 196 -7.65 14.82 -12.11
N LYS A 197 -7.16 14.97 -13.35
CA LYS A 197 -5.71 15.06 -13.66
C LYS A 197 -4.96 16.12 -12.88
N ASP A 198 -5.61 17.23 -12.57
CA ASP A 198 -5.00 18.37 -11.86
C ASP A 198 -5.25 18.30 -10.34
N HIS A 199 -5.79 17.19 -9.83
CA HIS A 199 -6.04 17.02 -8.41
C HIS A 199 -4.71 16.94 -7.62
N PRO A 200 -4.52 17.77 -6.58
CA PRO A 200 -3.21 17.94 -5.92
C PRO A 200 -2.68 16.66 -5.24
N LYS A 201 -3.55 15.70 -4.94
CA LYS A 201 -3.15 14.45 -4.31
C LYS A 201 -2.72 13.36 -5.30
N ILE A 202 -2.93 13.53 -6.58
CA ILE A 202 -2.45 12.55 -7.55
C ILE A 202 -0.93 12.62 -7.64
N ALA A 203 -0.25 11.49 -7.40
CA ALA A 203 1.18 11.41 -7.56
C ALA A 203 1.55 11.36 -9.05
N HIS A 204 1.94 12.49 -9.62
CA HIS A 204 2.22 12.65 -11.06
C HIS A 204 3.30 11.72 -11.62
N ARG A 205 4.16 11.15 -10.80
CA ARG A 205 5.22 10.22 -11.26
C ARG A 205 4.68 8.97 -11.98
N ASN A 206 3.45 8.58 -11.69
CA ASN A 206 2.82 7.38 -12.24
C ASN A 206 1.68 7.70 -13.23
N PHE A 207 1.48 8.97 -13.57
CA PHE A 207 0.30 9.40 -14.34
C PHE A 207 0.48 9.38 -15.86
N HIS A 208 1.72 9.29 -16.36
CA HIS A 208 2.02 9.36 -17.80
C HIS A 208 1.45 8.22 -18.65
N TRP A 209 1.12 7.07 -18.06
CA TRP A 209 0.48 5.95 -18.77
C TRP A 209 -1.02 6.18 -19.05
N THR A 210 -1.63 7.19 -18.42
CA THR A 210 -3.05 7.49 -18.54
C THR A 210 -3.37 8.45 -19.68
N LEU A 211 -2.36 9.10 -20.27
CA LEU A 211 -2.49 10.17 -21.25
C LEU A 211 -2.01 9.77 -22.67
N THR A 212 -1.70 8.51 -22.90
CA THR A 212 -1.27 7.99 -24.22
C THR A 212 -2.39 7.28 -24.95
#